data_38127c8ec3ae1c5cbbd23f53b5af0c61
#
_entry.id   38127c8ec3ae1c5cbbd23f53b5af0c61
#
_cell.length_a   1.000
_cell.length_b   1.000
_cell.length_c   1.000
_cell.angle_alpha   90.00
_cell.angle_beta   90.00
_cell.angle_gamma   90.00
#
_symmetry.space_group_name_H-M   'P 1'
#
loop_
_entity.id
_entity.type
_entity.pdbx_description
1 polymer ?
#
loop_
_entity_poly.entity_id
_entity_poly.type
_entity_poly.pdbx_seq_one_letter_code
_entity_poly.pdbx_strand_id
1 'polypeptide(L)'
;MHPFNDPSFAIRWSTLLPEAVEADIRWGLDEARQRIDAIVGQKPEDLTYESTFLALEQASKTLQRAWGRLNHLDSVADEPAQRAALNQMLPEVSEFFSSIPLRDDLWQVLKQFGRSAAVVKLTPIQRRHVAETMLDFEQDGADLPQAQKARIAEIDAELSQLTKQYAENVLDATNAWDILIEDEQRLRGIPAMSLAAAAANARAKGHGTEEKPVWRFTLHGPSMMPVMQYADDDGLRREIWQASVMVGAEGKYDNADLVWSILRLRQEKSTILGKKHFADLVLQRRMARDGANAANFLEGLHGRIVQEFQQETRELCQYKNEKTGQACEMLEPWERSYWAEKRRKERYDVDDEALRPYFPVDQVMAGMFALCEKIFGVQVVEIPSVYFERGRRPAEADDHAMEVW
;
A
#
# COMPACT_ATOMS: atom_id res chain seq x y z
N MET A 1 28.14 -7.33 10.74
CA MET A 1 27.09 -8.28 10.25
C MET A 1 25.93 -7.41 9.78
N HIS A 2 25.37 -7.66 8.61
CA HIS A 2 24.33 -6.83 7.99
C HIS A 2 22.98 -7.57 8.04
N PRO A 3 22.22 -7.46 9.14
CA PRO A 3 21.01 -8.26 9.34
C PRO A 3 19.92 -8.01 8.28
N PHE A 4 19.75 -6.75 7.81
CA PHE A 4 18.81 -6.44 6.74
C PHE A 4 19.21 -7.08 5.39
N ASN A 5 20.49 -7.39 5.19
CA ASN A 5 21.03 -7.99 3.97
C ASN A 5 21.18 -9.51 4.05
N ASP A 6 20.82 -10.15 5.14
CA ASP A 6 20.92 -11.62 5.31
C ASP A 6 20.18 -12.32 4.16
N PRO A 7 20.85 -13.18 3.34
CA PRO A 7 20.21 -13.87 2.22
C PRO A 7 19.37 -15.07 2.65
N SER A 8 19.32 -15.41 3.95
CA SER A 8 18.57 -16.55 4.46
C SER A 8 17.10 -16.46 4.11
N PHE A 9 16.48 -17.61 3.77
CA PHE A 9 15.06 -17.70 3.50
C PHE A 9 14.22 -17.31 4.73
N ALA A 10 14.56 -17.82 5.90
CA ALA A 10 13.92 -17.47 7.15
C ALA A 10 14.46 -16.13 7.65
N ILE A 11 13.63 -15.08 7.59
CA ILE A 11 14.00 -13.74 8.04
C ILE A 11 13.92 -13.69 9.56
N ARG A 12 15.01 -13.24 10.19
CA ARG A 12 15.06 -13.03 11.64
C ARG A 12 14.59 -11.61 11.99
N TRP A 13 13.30 -11.39 11.95
CA TRP A 13 12.68 -10.09 12.14
C TRP A 13 13.13 -9.37 13.43
N SER A 14 13.26 -10.11 14.54
CA SER A 14 13.71 -9.57 15.83
C SER A 14 15.14 -8.99 15.81
N THR A 15 15.94 -9.30 14.79
CA THR A 15 17.31 -8.77 14.65
C THR A 15 17.39 -7.53 13.76
N LEU A 16 16.28 -7.14 13.13
CA LEU A 16 16.21 -5.99 12.22
C LEU A 16 15.96 -4.71 13.02
N LEU A 17 17.00 -4.22 13.68
CA LEU A 17 16.93 -3.07 14.58
C LEU A 17 17.22 -1.75 13.84
N PRO A 18 16.62 -0.63 14.27
CA PRO A 18 16.84 0.68 13.65
C PRO A 18 18.32 1.08 13.54
N GLU A 19 19.15 0.70 14.50
CA GLU A 19 20.58 1.02 14.56
C GLU A 19 21.40 0.38 13.44
N ALA A 20 20.88 -0.72 12.84
CA ALA A 20 21.55 -1.39 11.73
C ALA A 20 21.18 -0.82 10.36
N VAL A 21 20.10 -0.03 10.28
CA VAL A 21 19.51 0.43 9.00
C VAL A 21 20.53 1.20 8.16
N GLU A 22 21.14 2.23 8.70
CA GLU A 22 22.07 3.09 7.96
C GLU A 22 23.24 2.30 7.36
N ALA A 23 23.88 1.47 8.19
CA ALA A 23 25.03 0.67 7.77
C ALA A 23 24.66 -0.37 6.70
N ASP A 24 23.50 -1.01 6.85
CA ASP A 24 23.04 -2.06 5.95
C ASP A 24 22.57 -1.52 4.61
N ILE A 25 21.86 -0.39 4.63
CA ILE A 25 21.40 0.28 3.41
C ILE A 25 22.58 0.83 2.63
N ARG A 26 23.52 1.52 3.30
CA ARG A 26 24.73 2.03 2.61
C ARG A 26 25.58 0.92 2.04
N TRP A 27 25.75 -0.18 2.78
CA TRP A 27 26.46 -1.34 2.23
C TRP A 27 25.78 -1.88 0.95
N GLY A 28 24.43 -1.97 0.94
CA GLY A 28 23.69 -2.38 -0.24
C GLY A 28 23.80 -1.40 -1.40
N LEU A 29 23.80 -0.08 -1.12
CA LEU A 29 24.02 0.98 -2.12
C LEU A 29 25.40 0.88 -2.75
N ASP A 30 26.45 0.71 -1.94
CA ASP A 30 27.83 0.63 -2.43
C ASP A 30 28.05 -0.63 -3.27
N GLU A 31 27.49 -1.77 -2.85
CA GLU A 31 27.54 -2.99 -3.64
C GLU A 31 26.82 -2.82 -4.99
N ALA A 32 25.64 -2.19 -4.98
CA ALA A 32 24.87 -1.96 -6.21
C ALA A 32 25.61 -1.00 -7.16
N ARG A 33 26.20 0.08 -6.66
CA ARG A 33 27.03 1.01 -7.46
C ARG A 33 28.21 0.28 -8.10
N GLN A 34 28.97 -0.48 -7.32
CA GLN A 34 30.11 -1.26 -7.82
C GLN A 34 29.69 -2.25 -8.94
N ARG A 35 28.57 -2.93 -8.78
CA ARG A 35 28.06 -3.87 -9.80
C ARG A 35 27.64 -3.15 -11.07
N ILE A 36 26.99 -1.99 -10.97
CA ILE A 36 26.64 -1.17 -12.14
C ILE A 36 27.91 -0.65 -12.83
N ASP A 37 28.89 -0.17 -12.06
CA ASP A 37 30.16 0.31 -12.61
C ASP A 37 30.93 -0.82 -13.32
N ALA A 38 30.84 -2.06 -12.83
CA ALA A 38 31.41 -3.24 -13.51
C ALA A 38 30.71 -3.54 -14.83
N ILE A 39 29.42 -3.26 -14.98
CA ILE A 39 28.71 -3.37 -16.27
C ILE A 39 29.26 -2.32 -17.25
N VAL A 40 29.42 -1.08 -16.78
CA VAL A 40 29.91 0.03 -17.61
C VAL A 40 31.37 -0.15 -18.04
N GLY A 41 32.19 -0.74 -17.18
CA GLY A 41 33.62 -0.96 -17.45
C GLY A 41 33.95 -2.08 -18.44
N GLN A 42 32.95 -2.79 -19.00
CA GLN A 42 33.16 -3.88 -19.96
C GLN A 42 33.58 -3.35 -21.33
N LYS A 43 34.36 -4.14 -22.04
CA LYS A 43 34.69 -3.86 -23.44
C LYS A 43 33.49 -4.23 -24.34
N PRO A 44 33.29 -3.48 -25.43
CA PRO A 44 32.20 -3.74 -26.39
C PRO A 44 32.10 -5.18 -26.92
N GLU A 45 33.24 -5.82 -27.15
CA GLU A 45 33.35 -7.19 -27.65
C GLU A 45 32.93 -8.25 -26.60
N ASP A 46 32.97 -7.93 -25.32
CA ASP A 46 32.68 -8.85 -24.23
C ASP A 46 31.22 -8.77 -23.75
N LEU A 47 30.39 -7.88 -24.33
CA LEU A 47 29.01 -7.66 -23.91
C LEU A 47 28.13 -8.86 -24.26
N THR A 48 27.50 -9.42 -23.25
CA THR A 48 26.51 -10.51 -23.38
C THR A 48 25.21 -10.11 -22.65
N TYR A 49 24.15 -10.87 -22.84
CA TYR A 49 22.90 -10.70 -22.08
C TYR A 49 23.16 -10.86 -20.58
N GLU A 50 23.94 -11.86 -20.19
CA GLU A 50 24.29 -12.18 -18.82
C GLU A 50 25.10 -11.05 -18.15
N SER A 51 26.07 -10.49 -18.88
CA SER A 51 26.97 -9.46 -18.34
C SER A 51 26.39 -8.04 -18.41
N THR A 52 25.25 -7.84 -19.08
CA THR A 52 24.57 -6.54 -19.20
C THR A 52 23.20 -6.56 -18.55
N PHE A 53 22.15 -6.99 -19.22
CA PHE A 53 20.76 -6.90 -18.77
C PHE A 53 20.50 -7.76 -17.52
N LEU A 54 20.97 -8.99 -17.49
CA LEU A 54 20.80 -9.84 -16.31
C LEU A 54 21.66 -9.35 -15.13
N ALA A 55 22.89 -8.87 -15.40
CA ALA A 55 23.73 -8.28 -14.39
C ALA A 55 23.11 -7.00 -13.80
N LEU A 56 22.47 -6.15 -14.63
CA LEU A 56 21.77 -4.95 -14.18
C LEU A 56 20.59 -5.28 -13.26
N GLU A 57 19.74 -6.25 -13.65
CA GLU A 57 18.63 -6.72 -12.82
C GLU A 57 19.11 -7.23 -11.46
N GLN A 58 20.28 -7.87 -11.44
CA GLN A 58 20.85 -8.43 -10.21
C GLN A 58 21.66 -7.41 -9.40
N ALA A 59 22.06 -6.28 -9.99
CA ALA A 59 22.97 -5.33 -9.37
C ALA A 59 22.46 -4.80 -8.02
N SER A 60 21.18 -4.50 -7.92
CA SER A 60 20.56 -3.91 -6.74
C SER A 60 19.85 -4.91 -5.82
N LYS A 61 19.95 -6.23 -6.05
CA LYS A 61 19.20 -7.25 -5.25
C LYS A 61 19.45 -7.16 -3.74
N THR A 62 20.67 -6.89 -3.34
CA THR A 62 21.03 -6.77 -1.92
C THR A 62 20.36 -5.56 -1.30
N LEU A 63 20.45 -4.41 -1.96
CA LEU A 63 19.78 -3.18 -1.55
C LEU A 63 18.25 -3.36 -1.52
N GLN A 64 17.68 -3.94 -2.57
CA GLN A 64 16.23 -4.18 -2.64
C GLN A 64 15.73 -5.08 -1.50
N ARG A 65 16.51 -6.08 -1.10
CA ARG A 65 16.20 -6.95 0.04
C ARG A 65 16.17 -6.16 1.34
N ALA A 66 17.23 -5.39 1.61
CA ALA A 66 17.31 -4.59 2.83
C ALA A 66 16.22 -3.53 2.87
N TRP A 67 16.05 -2.80 1.78
CA TRP A 67 15.03 -1.76 1.67
C TRP A 67 13.61 -2.30 1.74
N GLY A 68 13.35 -3.46 1.12
CA GLY A 68 12.07 -4.14 1.19
C GLY A 68 11.69 -4.57 2.61
N ARG A 69 12.64 -5.13 3.36
CA ARG A 69 12.44 -5.48 4.78
C ARG A 69 12.17 -4.26 5.65
N LEU A 70 12.91 -3.17 5.43
CA LEU A 70 12.73 -1.93 6.15
C LEU A 70 11.35 -1.32 5.89
N ASN A 71 10.90 -1.26 4.62
CA ASN A 71 9.57 -0.78 4.27
C ASN A 71 8.45 -1.70 4.80
N HIS A 72 8.70 -3.01 4.81
CA HIS A 72 7.73 -3.94 5.40
C HIS A 72 7.53 -3.68 6.89
N LEU A 73 8.62 -3.52 7.64
CA LEU A 73 8.55 -3.17 9.06
C LEU A 73 7.85 -1.81 9.30
N ASP A 74 8.13 -0.81 8.49
CA ASP A 74 7.45 0.49 8.54
C ASP A 74 5.93 0.36 8.33
N SER A 75 5.51 -0.58 7.48
CA SER A 75 4.08 -0.78 7.16
C SER A 75 3.30 -1.61 8.18
N VAL A 76 3.94 -2.54 8.92
CA VAL A 76 3.25 -3.49 9.80
C VAL A 76 3.62 -3.34 11.28
N ALA A 77 4.74 -2.71 11.59
CA ALA A 77 5.28 -2.52 12.93
C ALA A 77 5.93 -1.13 13.03
N ASP A 78 5.15 -0.12 12.64
CA ASP A 78 5.60 1.27 12.63
C ASP A 78 5.96 1.75 14.05
N GLU A 79 7.24 2.09 14.21
CA GLU A 79 7.79 2.66 15.43
C GLU A 79 8.59 3.93 15.12
N PRO A 80 8.58 4.94 16.01
CA PRO A 80 9.24 6.22 15.74
C PRO A 80 10.73 6.10 15.35
N ALA A 81 11.48 5.20 15.98
CA ALA A 81 12.89 4.99 15.67
C ALA A 81 13.10 4.34 14.29
N GLN A 82 12.22 3.38 13.94
CA GLN A 82 12.25 2.70 12.64
C GLN A 82 11.90 3.68 11.51
N ARG A 83 10.82 4.46 11.68
CA ARG A 83 10.38 5.50 10.75
C ARG A 83 11.47 6.55 10.55
N ALA A 84 12.12 7.01 11.63
CA ALA A 84 13.23 7.96 11.54
C ALA A 84 14.41 7.41 10.73
N ALA A 85 14.81 6.15 10.97
CA ALA A 85 15.88 5.49 10.23
C ALA A 85 15.53 5.30 8.74
N LEU A 86 14.28 4.95 8.41
CA LEU A 86 13.80 4.87 7.03
C LEU A 86 13.86 6.24 6.35
N ASN A 87 13.33 7.28 7.00
CA ASN A 87 13.27 8.64 6.45
C ASN A 87 14.67 9.24 6.25
N GLN A 88 15.64 8.89 7.10
CA GLN A 88 17.03 9.28 6.93
C GLN A 88 17.65 8.70 5.65
N MET A 89 17.33 7.44 5.31
CA MET A 89 17.90 6.74 4.14
C MET A 89 17.09 6.93 2.85
N LEU A 90 15.83 7.35 2.95
CA LEU A 90 14.93 7.50 1.81
C LEU A 90 15.50 8.38 0.68
N PRO A 91 16.09 9.57 0.95
CA PRO A 91 16.65 10.40 -0.11
C PRO A 91 17.77 9.69 -0.88
N GLU A 92 18.70 9.05 -0.18
CA GLU A 92 19.85 8.38 -0.79
C GLU A 92 19.45 7.17 -1.63
N VAL A 93 18.48 6.38 -1.15
CA VAL A 93 17.94 5.23 -1.88
C VAL A 93 17.12 5.68 -3.09
N SER A 94 16.29 6.71 -2.94
CA SER A 94 15.47 7.25 -4.03
C SER A 94 16.35 7.86 -5.13
N GLU A 95 17.37 8.63 -4.76
CA GLU A 95 18.35 9.18 -5.70
C GLU A 95 19.07 8.06 -6.46
N PHE A 96 19.51 7.01 -5.75
CA PHE A 96 20.19 5.89 -6.39
C PHE A 96 19.31 5.25 -7.46
N PHE A 97 18.06 4.86 -7.15
CA PHE A 97 17.20 4.19 -8.13
C PHE A 97 16.78 5.11 -9.28
N SER A 98 16.46 6.37 -9.01
CA SER A 98 16.08 7.32 -10.05
C SER A 98 17.24 7.72 -10.96
N SER A 99 18.48 7.63 -10.47
CA SER A 99 19.68 7.95 -11.27
C SER A 99 20.06 6.84 -12.26
N ILE A 100 19.71 5.58 -12.00
CA ILE A 100 20.10 4.44 -12.87
C ILE A 100 19.74 4.68 -14.33
N PRO A 101 18.47 4.96 -14.72
CA PRO A 101 18.12 5.18 -16.12
C PRO A 101 18.70 6.48 -16.69
N LEU A 102 19.14 7.42 -15.85
CA LEU A 102 19.69 8.70 -16.28
C LEU A 102 21.21 8.66 -16.51
N ARG A 103 21.90 7.55 -16.20
CA ARG A 103 23.33 7.33 -16.44
C ARG A 103 23.63 7.17 -17.92
N ASP A 104 24.32 8.12 -18.53
CA ASP A 104 24.68 8.08 -19.95
C ASP A 104 25.60 6.91 -20.27
N ASP A 105 26.59 6.64 -19.43
CA ASP A 105 27.56 5.56 -19.59
C ASP A 105 26.89 4.18 -19.61
N LEU A 106 26.02 3.91 -18.65
CA LEU A 106 25.24 2.68 -18.59
C LEU A 106 24.30 2.55 -19.80
N TRP A 107 23.62 3.64 -20.15
CA TRP A 107 22.68 3.65 -21.27
C TRP A 107 23.37 3.33 -22.61
N GLN A 108 24.60 3.83 -22.82
CA GLN A 108 25.38 3.49 -24.02
C GLN A 108 25.71 2.00 -24.08
N VAL A 109 26.13 1.39 -22.97
CA VAL A 109 26.40 -0.07 -22.90
C VAL A 109 25.16 -0.88 -23.21
N LEU A 110 24.01 -0.54 -22.61
CA LEU A 110 22.75 -1.23 -22.86
C LEU A 110 22.30 -1.09 -24.31
N LYS A 111 22.40 0.13 -24.89
CA LYS A 111 22.08 0.36 -26.33
C LYS A 111 22.99 -0.44 -27.23
N GLN A 112 24.28 -0.53 -26.91
CA GLN A 112 25.25 -1.26 -27.74
C GLN A 112 24.91 -2.74 -27.81
N PHE A 113 24.64 -3.41 -26.67
CA PHE A 113 24.20 -4.80 -26.70
C PHE A 113 22.77 -4.93 -27.24
N GLY A 114 21.80 -4.13 -26.76
CA GLY A 114 20.40 -4.23 -27.14
C GLY A 114 20.11 -4.06 -28.65
N ARG A 115 20.98 -3.35 -29.36
CA ARG A 115 20.91 -3.18 -30.82
C ARG A 115 21.82 -4.12 -31.60
N SER A 116 22.55 -5.00 -30.95
CA SER A 116 23.48 -5.92 -31.59
C SER A 116 22.75 -7.12 -32.22
N ALA A 117 23.43 -7.76 -33.19
CA ALA A 117 22.94 -9.01 -33.78
C ALA A 117 22.85 -10.18 -32.76
N ALA A 118 23.52 -10.08 -31.62
CA ALA A 118 23.46 -11.08 -30.55
C ALA A 118 22.06 -11.25 -29.97
N VAL A 119 21.27 -10.18 -29.92
CA VAL A 119 19.90 -10.21 -29.41
C VAL A 119 18.97 -11.16 -30.16
N VAL A 120 19.21 -11.35 -31.47
CA VAL A 120 18.42 -12.29 -32.31
C VAL A 120 18.59 -13.74 -31.83
N LYS A 121 19.74 -14.07 -31.25
CA LYS A 121 20.07 -15.42 -30.76
C LYS A 121 19.51 -15.73 -29.38
N LEU A 122 19.00 -14.74 -28.68
CA LEU A 122 18.39 -14.88 -27.34
C LEU A 122 17.07 -15.66 -27.40
N THR A 123 16.70 -16.28 -26.29
CA THR A 123 15.37 -16.87 -26.13
C THR A 123 14.27 -15.79 -26.20
N PRO A 124 13.01 -16.15 -26.50
CA PRO A 124 11.90 -15.17 -26.51
C PRO A 124 11.76 -14.37 -25.21
N ILE A 125 11.98 -15.01 -24.06
CA ILE A 125 11.92 -14.38 -22.74
C ILE A 125 13.05 -13.36 -22.58
N GLN A 126 14.28 -13.74 -22.90
CA GLN A 126 15.44 -12.83 -22.82
C GLN A 126 15.28 -11.63 -23.75
N ARG A 127 14.82 -11.86 -25.00
CA ARG A 127 14.53 -10.76 -25.94
C ARG A 127 13.49 -9.79 -25.38
N ARG A 128 12.44 -10.32 -24.75
CA ARG A 128 11.44 -9.48 -24.12
C ARG A 128 12.04 -8.69 -22.96
N HIS A 129 12.85 -9.32 -22.09
CA HIS A 129 13.52 -8.62 -21.00
C HIS A 129 14.40 -7.47 -21.50
N VAL A 130 15.21 -7.71 -22.53
CA VAL A 130 16.00 -6.65 -23.18
C VAL A 130 15.11 -5.50 -23.68
N ALA A 131 14.04 -5.83 -24.42
CA ALA A 131 13.15 -4.83 -24.99
C ALA A 131 12.42 -4.00 -23.91
N GLU A 132 11.91 -4.66 -22.86
CA GLU A 132 11.21 -3.97 -21.76
C GLU A 132 12.16 -3.07 -20.97
N THR A 133 13.38 -3.54 -20.65
CA THR A 133 14.40 -2.73 -19.96
C THR A 133 14.80 -1.50 -20.78
N MET A 134 15.00 -1.66 -22.09
CA MET A 134 15.30 -0.52 -22.98
C MET A 134 14.16 0.51 -22.97
N LEU A 135 12.90 0.05 -23.03
CA LEU A 135 11.73 0.92 -22.97
C LEU A 135 11.58 1.59 -21.59
N ASP A 136 11.93 0.93 -20.49
CA ASP A 136 11.95 1.53 -19.15
C ASP A 136 12.93 2.70 -19.11
N PHE A 137 14.16 2.50 -19.59
CA PHE A 137 15.17 3.56 -19.65
C PHE A 137 14.74 4.74 -20.52
N GLU A 138 14.18 4.47 -21.70
CA GLU A 138 13.65 5.53 -22.60
C GLU A 138 12.49 6.29 -21.92
N GLN A 139 11.58 5.61 -21.25
CA GLN A 139 10.45 6.21 -20.54
C GLN A 139 10.90 7.09 -19.38
N ASP A 140 11.97 6.70 -18.70
CA ASP A 140 12.52 7.42 -17.56
C ASP A 140 13.49 8.55 -17.97
N GLY A 141 13.73 8.71 -19.26
CA GLY A 141 14.43 9.87 -19.81
C GLY A 141 15.90 9.62 -20.15
N ALA A 142 16.31 8.37 -20.40
CA ALA A 142 17.70 8.02 -20.73
C ALA A 142 18.28 8.79 -21.93
N ASP A 143 17.46 9.18 -22.90
CA ASP A 143 17.88 9.93 -24.09
C ASP A 143 17.72 11.47 -23.94
N LEU A 144 17.35 11.98 -22.78
CA LEU A 144 17.20 13.39 -22.53
C LEU A 144 18.57 14.13 -22.46
N PRO A 145 18.61 15.43 -22.80
CA PRO A 145 19.76 16.27 -22.51
C PRO A 145 20.07 16.33 -21.00
N GLN A 146 21.36 16.48 -20.67
CA GLN A 146 21.85 16.44 -19.28
C GLN A 146 21.11 17.40 -18.34
N ALA A 147 20.78 18.61 -18.78
CA ALA A 147 20.02 19.59 -17.97
C ALA A 147 18.61 19.08 -17.61
N GLN A 148 17.94 18.38 -18.52
CA GLN A 148 16.63 17.79 -18.26
C GLN A 148 16.73 16.56 -17.36
N LYS A 149 17.78 15.73 -17.52
CA LYS A 149 18.06 14.62 -16.60
C LYS A 149 18.29 15.10 -15.17
N ALA A 150 19.08 16.15 -15.00
CA ALA A 150 19.30 16.75 -13.67
C ALA A 150 17.98 17.23 -13.06
N ARG A 151 17.12 17.88 -13.86
CA ARG A 151 15.81 18.33 -13.36
C ARG A 151 14.88 17.18 -13.00
N ILE A 152 14.86 16.09 -13.77
CA ILE A 152 14.09 14.88 -13.42
C ILE A 152 14.59 14.28 -12.10
N ALA A 153 15.90 14.20 -11.89
CA ALA A 153 16.45 13.69 -10.65
C ALA A 153 16.04 14.53 -9.43
N GLU A 154 16.04 15.86 -9.55
CA GLU A 154 15.52 16.77 -8.51
C GLU A 154 14.01 16.53 -8.25
N ILE A 155 13.21 16.43 -9.30
CA ILE A 155 11.75 16.17 -9.19
C ILE A 155 11.51 14.84 -8.48
N ASP A 156 12.23 13.78 -8.84
CA ASP A 156 12.04 12.44 -8.25
C ASP A 156 12.44 12.42 -6.77
N ALA A 157 13.52 13.11 -6.41
CA ALA A 157 13.93 13.26 -5.02
C ALA A 157 12.86 14.01 -4.20
N GLU A 158 12.32 15.12 -4.72
CA GLU A 158 11.28 15.89 -4.06
C GLU A 158 9.97 15.11 -3.96
N LEU A 159 9.54 14.45 -5.03
CA LEU A 159 8.34 13.59 -5.04
C LEU A 159 8.44 12.45 -4.03
N SER A 160 9.60 11.82 -3.89
CA SER A 160 9.83 10.75 -2.92
C SER A 160 9.54 11.23 -1.48
N GLN A 161 10.04 12.40 -1.11
CA GLN A 161 9.82 12.99 0.22
C GLN A 161 8.37 13.41 0.42
N LEU A 162 7.77 14.14 -0.54
CA LEU A 162 6.41 14.65 -0.44
C LEU A 162 5.38 13.51 -0.37
N THR A 163 5.57 12.45 -1.16
CA THR A 163 4.64 11.31 -1.14
C THR A 163 4.76 10.49 0.14
N LYS A 164 5.96 10.35 0.69
CA LYS A 164 6.17 9.72 2.01
C LYS A 164 5.51 10.54 3.11
N GLN A 165 5.73 11.86 3.14
CA GLN A 165 5.10 12.76 4.10
C GLN A 165 3.56 12.71 4.02
N TYR A 166 3.00 12.67 2.79
CA TYR A 166 1.57 12.50 2.58
C TYR A 166 1.04 11.21 3.23
N ALA A 167 1.73 10.11 3.00
CA ALA A 167 1.33 8.81 3.54
C ALA A 167 1.43 8.78 5.08
N GLU A 168 2.49 9.34 5.66
CA GLU A 168 2.65 9.44 7.11
C GLU A 168 1.57 10.32 7.74
N ASN A 169 1.23 11.46 7.15
CA ASN A 169 0.16 12.31 7.64
C ASN A 169 -1.19 11.59 7.66
N VAL A 170 -1.51 10.79 6.62
CA VAL A 170 -2.73 9.98 6.57
C VAL A 170 -2.72 8.92 7.67
N LEU A 171 -1.62 8.21 7.84
CA LEU A 171 -1.48 7.18 8.86
C LEU A 171 -1.62 7.78 10.28
N ASP A 172 -0.89 8.85 10.54
CA ASP A 172 -0.87 9.50 11.85
C ASP A 172 -2.22 10.15 12.19
N ALA A 173 -2.88 10.79 11.21
CA ALA A 173 -4.23 11.32 11.39
C ALA A 173 -5.24 10.21 11.72
N THR A 174 -5.16 9.07 11.02
CA THR A 174 -6.01 7.91 11.27
C THR A 174 -5.79 7.34 12.67
N ASN A 175 -4.53 7.23 13.09
CA ASN A 175 -4.15 6.68 14.40
C ASN A 175 -4.45 7.64 15.56
N ALA A 176 -4.42 8.95 15.31
CA ALA A 176 -4.62 9.96 16.34
C ALA A 176 -6.09 10.16 16.72
N TRP A 177 -7.03 9.72 15.86
CA TRP A 177 -8.45 9.91 16.12
C TRP A 177 -9.08 8.72 16.84
N ASP A 178 -9.81 9.01 17.90
CA ASP A 178 -10.73 8.07 18.52
C ASP A 178 -11.91 8.81 19.18
N ILE A 179 -12.95 8.04 19.50
CA ILE A 179 -14.09 8.50 20.28
C ILE A 179 -14.36 7.52 21.41
N LEU A 180 -14.56 8.06 22.60
CA LEU A 180 -14.96 7.30 23.79
C LEU A 180 -16.46 7.51 24.04
N ILE A 181 -17.19 6.41 24.11
CA ILE A 181 -18.63 6.40 24.37
C ILE A 181 -18.88 5.79 25.75
N GLU A 182 -19.56 6.51 26.62
CA GLU A 182 -20.01 6.06 27.96
C GLU A 182 -21.52 5.74 28.00
N ASP A 183 -22.29 6.36 27.08
CA ASP A 183 -23.71 6.16 26.96
C ASP A 183 -24.03 4.96 26.08
N GLU A 184 -24.44 3.86 26.72
CA GLU A 184 -24.82 2.61 26.05
C GLU A 184 -26.00 2.79 25.06
N GLN A 185 -26.83 3.80 25.24
CA GLN A 185 -27.97 4.06 24.35
C GLN A 185 -27.48 4.43 22.92
N ARG A 186 -26.35 5.12 22.80
CA ARG A 186 -25.75 5.46 21.52
C ARG A 186 -25.23 4.23 20.75
N LEU A 187 -25.05 3.11 21.44
CA LEU A 187 -24.46 1.88 20.88
C LEU A 187 -25.52 0.87 20.42
N ARG A 188 -26.78 1.20 20.52
CA ARG A 188 -27.88 0.31 20.13
C ARG A 188 -27.74 -0.09 18.66
N GLY A 189 -27.99 -1.38 18.38
CA GLY A 189 -27.88 -1.97 17.06
C GLY A 189 -26.50 -2.54 16.73
N ILE A 190 -25.42 -2.09 17.38
CA ILE A 190 -24.06 -2.59 17.12
C ILE A 190 -23.95 -4.04 17.66
N PRO A 191 -23.36 -4.98 16.88
CA PRO A 191 -23.17 -6.37 17.30
C PRO A 191 -22.36 -6.52 18.59
N ALA A 192 -22.75 -7.47 19.44
CA ALA A 192 -22.14 -7.68 20.75
C ALA A 192 -20.62 -7.93 20.68
N MET A 193 -20.13 -8.64 19.70
CA MET A 193 -18.68 -8.85 19.49
C MET A 193 -17.94 -7.55 19.21
N SER A 194 -18.51 -6.67 18.39
CA SER A 194 -17.91 -5.35 18.11
C SER A 194 -17.88 -4.47 19.35
N LEU A 195 -18.93 -4.52 20.16
CA LEU A 195 -18.96 -3.85 21.46
C LEU A 195 -17.91 -4.40 22.44
N ALA A 196 -17.77 -5.72 22.52
CA ALA A 196 -16.75 -6.34 23.35
C ALA A 196 -15.33 -5.94 22.92
N ALA A 197 -15.07 -5.90 21.62
CA ALA A 197 -13.80 -5.44 21.07
C ALA A 197 -13.53 -3.95 21.38
N ALA A 198 -14.55 -3.08 21.24
CA ALA A 198 -14.43 -1.66 21.54
C ALA A 198 -14.18 -1.41 23.04
N ALA A 199 -14.85 -2.17 23.93
CA ALA A 199 -14.62 -2.10 25.36
C ALA A 199 -13.22 -2.61 25.75
N ALA A 200 -12.75 -3.71 25.16
CA ALA A 200 -11.39 -4.21 25.37
C ALA A 200 -10.34 -3.20 24.91
N ASN A 201 -10.57 -2.55 23.77
CA ASN A 201 -9.70 -1.51 23.24
C ASN A 201 -9.64 -0.28 24.17
N ALA A 202 -10.78 0.15 24.73
CA ALA A 202 -10.84 1.23 25.71
C ALA A 202 -10.02 0.88 26.96
N ARG A 203 -10.22 -0.31 27.54
CA ARG A 203 -9.46 -0.76 28.72
C ARG A 203 -7.95 -0.83 28.47
N ALA A 204 -7.54 -1.31 27.29
CA ALA A 204 -6.12 -1.34 26.92
C ALA A 204 -5.47 0.05 26.87
N LYS A 205 -6.29 1.10 26.70
CA LYS A 205 -5.86 2.51 26.74
C LYS A 205 -6.13 3.20 28.10
N GLY A 206 -6.55 2.44 29.13
CA GLY A 206 -6.80 2.96 30.48
C GLY A 206 -8.17 3.60 30.68
N HIS A 207 -9.13 3.35 29.77
CA HIS A 207 -10.48 3.90 29.86
C HIS A 207 -11.49 2.82 30.25
N GLY A 208 -12.33 3.14 31.28
CA GLY A 208 -13.38 2.26 31.78
C GLY A 208 -12.86 1.04 32.55
N THR A 209 -13.82 0.32 33.17
CA THR A 209 -13.63 -0.96 33.88
C THR A 209 -14.68 -1.96 33.42
N GLU A 210 -14.68 -3.17 33.98
CA GLU A 210 -15.77 -4.14 33.74
C GLU A 210 -17.10 -3.68 34.32
N GLU A 211 -17.07 -3.00 35.49
CA GLU A 211 -18.27 -2.49 36.16
C GLU A 211 -18.78 -1.15 35.55
N LYS A 212 -17.87 -0.38 34.92
CA LYS A 212 -18.19 0.86 34.21
C LYS A 212 -17.54 0.83 32.83
N PRO A 213 -18.17 0.14 31.88
CA PRO A 213 -17.60 0.00 30.55
C PRO A 213 -17.60 1.35 29.82
N VAL A 214 -16.52 1.57 29.09
CA VAL A 214 -16.38 2.63 28.09
C VAL A 214 -16.02 1.94 26.78
N TRP A 215 -16.55 2.43 25.69
CA TRP A 215 -16.30 1.89 24.36
C TRP A 215 -15.48 2.87 23.53
N ARG A 216 -14.34 2.40 23.02
CA ARG A 216 -13.45 3.19 22.18
C ARG A 216 -13.57 2.75 20.73
N PHE A 217 -14.00 3.67 19.86
CA PHE A 217 -14.00 3.46 18.41
C PHE A 217 -12.91 4.31 17.76
N THR A 218 -12.37 3.78 16.67
CA THR A 218 -11.30 4.39 15.86
C THR A 218 -11.70 4.39 14.39
N LEU A 219 -10.93 5.07 13.53
CA LEU A 219 -11.17 5.10 12.09
C LEU A 219 -10.68 3.84 11.35
N HIS A 220 -10.10 2.87 12.06
CA HIS A 220 -9.75 1.59 11.45
C HIS A 220 -11.00 0.80 11.06
N GLY A 221 -10.97 0.16 9.88
CA GLY A 221 -12.10 -0.56 9.31
C GLY A 221 -12.88 -1.47 10.28
N PRO A 222 -12.22 -2.39 11.02
CA PRO A 222 -12.90 -3.28 11.96
C PRO A 222 -13.63 -2.57 13.11
N SER A 223 -13.19 -1.37 13.48
CA SER A 223 -13.81 -0.55 14.51
C SER A 223 -14.94 0.34 13.95
N MET A 224 -14.70 0.99 12.80
CA MET A 224 -15.61 1.94 12.18
C MET A 224 -16.80 1.25 11.50
N MET A 225 -16.56 0.20 10.70
CA MET A 225 -17.59 -0.40 9.85
C MET A 225 -18.82 -0.92 10.61
N PRO A 226 -18.68 -1.59 11.77
CA PRO A 226 -19.85 -2.01 12.56
C PRO A 226 -20.70 -0.83 13.02
N VAL A 227 -20.11 0.31 13.35
CA VAL A 227 -20.87 1.52 13.71
C VAL A 227 -21.65 2.04 12.52
N MET A 228 -21.00 2.15 11.36
CA MET A 228 -21.62 2.65 10.12
C MET A 228 -22.77 1.78 9.63
N GLN A 229 -22.70 0.47 9.85
CA GLN A 229 -23.70 -0.49 9.37
C GLN A 229 -24.83 -0.71 10.36
N TYR A 230 -24.55 -0.68 11.68
CA TYR A 230 -25.48 -1.22 12.67
C TYR A 230 -25.94 -0.23 13.73
N ALA A 231 -25.15 0.83 14.03
CA ALA A 231 -25.55 1.77 15.09
C ALA A 231 -26.86 2.47 14.76
N ASP A 232 -27.83 2.42 15.66
CA ASP A 232 -29.10 3.12 15.48
C ASP A 232 -28.94 4.66 15.65
N ASP A 233 -27.92 5.11 16.40
CA ASP A 233 -27.60 6.53 16.62
C ASP A 233 -27.03 7.17 15.34
N ASP A 234 -27.83 8.03 14.70
CA ASP A 234 -27.44 8.77 13.49
C ASP A 234 -26.30 9.74 13.77
N GLY A 235 -26.30 10.38 14.93
CA GLY A 235 -25.28 11.32 15.36
C GLY A 235 -23.90 10.64 15.47
N LEU A 236 -23.85 9.43 16.02
CA LEU A 236 -22.60 8.66 16.13
C LEU A 236 -22.05 8.26 14.74
N ARG A 237 -22.92 7.79 13.84
CA ARG A 237 -22.51 7.48 12.46
C ARG A 237 -21.97 8.72 11.75
N ARG A 238 -22.66 9.86 11.87
CA ARG A 238 -22.24 11.15 11.30
C ARG A 238 -20.87 11.59 11.82
N GLU A 239 -20.66 11.52 13.15
CA GLU A 239 -19.43 11.95 13.81
C GLU A 239 -18.22 11.13 13.31
N ILE A 240 -18.36 9.81 13.27
CA ILE A 240 -17.31 8.91 12.76
C ILE A 240 -17.07 9.11 11.26
N TRP A 241 -18.13 9.25 10.48
CA TRP A 241 -18.00 9.50 9.03
C TRP A 241 -17.28 10.83 8.76
N GLN A 242 -17.68 11.91 9.44
CA GLN A 242 -17.02 13.21 9.30
C GLN A 242 -15.53 13.11 9.62
N ALA A 243 -15.17 12.46 10.72
CA ALA A 243 -13.76 12.24 11.06
C ALA A 243 -13.03 11.45 9.97
N SER A 244 -13.65 10.41 9.42
CA SER A 244 -13.03 9.56 8.40
C SER A 244 -12.73 10.30 7.08
N VAL A 245 -13.60 11.24 6.68
CA VAL A 245 -13.38 12.01 5.44
C VAL A 245 -12.46 13.22 5.64
N MET A 246 -12.16 13.57 6.89
CA MET A 246 -11.22 14.63 7.24
C MET A 246 -9.80 14.14 7.51
N VAL A 247 -9.54 12.84 7.37
CA VAL A 247 -8.19 12.27 7.52
C VAL A 247 -7.22 12.94 6.54
N GLY A 248 -6.17 13.56 7.07
CA GLY A 248 -5.16 14.25 6.27
C GLY A 248 -5.64 15.55 5.60
N ALA A 249 -6.78 16.11 6.04
CA ALA A 249 -7.36 17.32 5.48
C ALA A 249 -7.38 18.51 6.47
N GLU A 250 -6.86 18.35 7.67
CA GLU A 250 -6.87 19.43 8.68
C GLU A 250 -5.75 19.31 9.71
N GLY A 251 -5.48 20.44 10.39
CA GLY A 251 -4.54 20.53 11.49
C GLY A 251 -3.10 20.24 11.09
N LYS A 252 -2.34 19.60 11.97
CA LYS A 252 -0.92 19.28 11.73
C LYS A 252 -0.69 18.21 10.67
N TYR A 253 -1.75 17.51 10.26
CA TYR A 253 -1.69 16.45 9.26
C TYR A 253 -2.30 16.86 7.91
N ASP A 254 -2.57 18.16 7.71
CA ASP A 254 -3.14 18.67 6.46
C ASP A 254 -2.19 18.43 5.27
N ASN A 255 -2.71 17.75 4.26
CA ASN A 255 -2.00 17.39 3.05
C ASN A 255 -2.31 18.33 1.85
N ALA A 256 -3.11 19.37 2.01
CA ALA A 256 -3.55 20.20 0.89
C ALA A 256 -2.39 20.76 0.08
N ASP A 257 -1.39 21.35 0.73
CA ASP A 257 -0.20 21.90 0.04
C ASP A 257 0.68 20.81 -0.57
N LEU A 258 0.77 19.64 0.09
CA LEU A 258 1.50 18.49 -0.44
C LEU A 258 0.86 17.99 -1.74
N VAL A 259 -0.48 17.89 -1.78
CA VAL A 259 -1.22 17.47 -2.99
C VAL A 259 -0.90 18.38 -4.17
N TRP A 260 -0.97 19.69 -3.99
CA TRP A 260 -0.67 20.64 -5.06
C TRP A 260 0.80 20.58 -5.52
N SER A 261 1.73 20.43 -4.58
CA SER A 261 3.15 20.29 -4.89
C SER A 261 3.43 19.00 -5.68
N ILE A 262 2.87 17.87 -5.24
CA ILE A 262 2.99 16.58 -5.93
C ILE A 262 2.40 16.65 -7.34
N LEU A 263 1.21 17.24 -7.51
CA LEU A 263 0.56 17.36 -8.82
C LEU A 263 1.37 18.24 -9.77
N ARG A 264 1.93 19.36 -9.29
CA ARG A 264 2.77 20.25 -10.09
C ARG A 264 4.05 19.55 -10.55
N LEU A 265 4.75 18.86 -9.67
CA LEU A 265 5.97 18.12 -10.01
C LEU A 265 5.70 16.98 -10.98
N ARG A 266 4.61 16.24 -10.81
CA ARG A 266 4.17 15.20 -11.74
C ARG A 266 3.87 15.77 -13.12
N GLN A 267 3.23 16.95 -13.19
CA GLN A 267 2.96 17.62 -14.46
C GLN A 267 4.27 18.10 -15.11
N GLU A 268 5.19 18.69 -14.35
CA GLU A 268 6.49 19.11 -14.86
C GLU A 268 7.28 17.91 -15.40
N LYS A 269 7.38 16.81 -14.64
CA LYS A 269 8.02 15.56 -15.08
C LYS A 269 7.44 15.04 -16.39
N SER A 270 6.13 14.96 -16.50
CA SER A 270 5.48 14.48 -17.72
C SER A 270 5.76 15.38 -18.92
N THR A 271 5.82 16.69 -18.71
CA THR A 271 6.14 17.67 -19.77
C THR A 271 7.58 17.52 -20.27
N ILE A 272 8.56 17.34 -19.35
CA ILE A 272 9.96 17.09 -19.71
C ILE A 272 10.09 15.82 -20.53
N LEU A 273 9.31 14.77 -20.19
CA LEU A 273 9.28 13.47 -20.86
C LEU A 273 8.36 13.47 -22.11
N GLY A 274 7.93 14.65 -22.58
CA GLY A 274 7.18 14.80 -23.83
C GLY A 274 5.73 14.29 -23.74
N LYS A 275 5.15 14.19 -22.56
CA LYS A 275 3.75 13.78 -22.36
C LYS A 275 2.88 14.97 -21.96
N LYS A 276 1.61 14.92 -22.37
CA LYS A 276 0.64 15.98 -22.07
C LYS A 276 0.25 15.97 -20.58
N HIS A 277 0.08 14.79 -20.01
CA HIS A 277 -0.34 14.60 -18.64
C HIS A 277 0.45 13.48 -17.98
N PHE A 278 0.54 13.50 -16.65
CA PHE A 278 1.18 12.44 -15.88
C PHE A 278 0.50 11.07 -16.08
N ALA A 279 -0.82 11.07 -16.29
CA ALA A 279 -1.54 9.84 -16.64
C ALA A 279 -1.04 9.22 -17.94
N ASP A 280 -0.74 10.03 -18.98
CA ASP A 280 -0.19 9.53 -20.24
C ASP A 280 1.20 8.93 -20.08
N LEU A 281 2.03 9.50 -19.19
CA LEU A 281 3.34 8.97 -18.86
C LEU A 281 3.22 7.59 -18.19
N VAL A 282 2.34 7.47 -17.19
CA VAL A 282 2.19 6.22 -16.41
C VAL A 282 1.50 5.12 -17.23
N LEU A 283 0.52 5.48 -18.08
CA LEU A 283 -0.33 4.52 -18.77
C LEU A 283 0.21 4.04 -20.12
N GLN A 284 1.22 4.70 -20.70
CA GLN A 284 1.70 4.43 -22.06
C GLN A 284 2.04 2.96 -22.35
N ARG A 285 2.44 2.19 -21.33
CA ARG A 285 2.77 0.76 -21.42
C ARG A 285 1.81 -0.12 -20.62
N ARG A 286 0.63 0.41 -20.25
CA ARG A 286 -0.43 -0.32 -19.56
C ARG A 286 -1.62 -0.55 -20.49
N MET A 287 -2.59 -1.34 -20.07
CA MET A 287 -3.77 -1.69 -20.89
C MET A 287 -4.52 -0.45 -21.40
N ALA A 288 -4.63 0.60 -20.61
CA ALA A 288 -5.32 1.84 -20.99
C ALA A 288 -4.54 2.66 -22.04
N ARG A 289 -3.21 2.56 -22.10
CA ARG A 289 -2.27 3.25 -23.00
C ARG A 289 -2.14 4.75 -22.75
N ASP A 290 -3.20 5.46 -22.45
CA ASP A 290 -3.21 6.89 -22.15
C ASP A 290 -4.35 7.28 -21.20
N GLY A 291 -4.33 8.53 -20.71
CA GLY A 291 -5.32 9.06 -19.79
C GLY A 291 -6.71 9.19 -20.39
N ALA A 292 -6.81 9.49 -21.69
CA ALA A 292 -8.09 9.64 -22.38
C ALA A 292 -8.82 8.29 -22.47
N ASN A 293 -8.12 7.22 -22.83
CA ASN A 293 -8.68 5.87 -22.83
C ASN A 293 -9.14 5.42 -21.44
N ALA A 294 -8.36 5.73 -20.40
CA ALA A 294 -8.76 5.42 -19.02
C ALA A 294 -10.03 6.19 -18.61
N ALA A 295 -10.11 7.50 -18.93
CA ALA A 295 -11.30 8.31 -18.68
C ALA A 295 -12.51 7.79 -19.44
N ASN A 296 -12.39 7.51 -20.74
CA ASN A 296 -13.47 6.97 -21.56
C ASN A 296 -14.00 5.62 -21.04
N PHE A 297 -13.11 4.77 -20.51
CA PHE A 297 -13.52 3.51 -19.89
C PHE A 297 -14.38 3.77 -18.64
N LEU A 298 -13.96 4.69 -17.75
CA LEU A 298 -14.70 5.05 -16.55
C LEU A 298 -16.04 5.70 -16.87
N GLU A 299 -16.07 6.61 -17.85
CA GLU A 299 -17.28 7.24 -18.35
C GLU A 299 -18.27 6.23 -18.93
N GLY A 300 -17.77 5.30 -19.75
CA GLY A 300 -18.58 4.21 -20.28
C GLY A 300 -19.14 3.28 -19.20
N LEU A 301 -18.36 3.00 -18.14
CA LEU A 301 -18.83 2.23 -16.98
C LEU A 301 -19.89 3.02 -16.20
N HIS A 302 -19.62 4.30 -15.91
CA HIS A 302 -20.59 5.17 -15.25
C HIS A 302 -21.91 5.22 -15.99
N GLY A 303 -21.88 5.40 -17.32
CA GLY A 303 -23.10 5.43 -18.15
C GLY A 303 -23.94 4.14 -18.06
N ARG A 304 -23.31 2.98 -17.76
CA ARG A 304 -24.02 1.70 -17.60
C ARG A 304 -24.64 1.51 -16.23
N ILE A 305 -24.05 2.09 -15.18
CA ILE A 305 -24.45 1.82 -13.79
C ILE A 305 -25.27 2.95 -13.16
N VAL A 306 -25.21 4.19 -13.70
CA VAL A 306 -25.81 5.36 -13.05
C VAL A 306 -27.32 5.24 -12.82
N GLN A 307 -28.05 4.64 -13.76
CA GLN A 307 -29.50 4.49 -13.64
C GLN A 307 -29.87 3.52 -12.51
N GLU A 308 -29.21 2.38 -12.44
CA GLU A 308 -29.42 1.39 -11.37
C GLU A 308 -29.04 1.97 -10.01
N PHE A 309 -27.90 2.67 -9.93
CA PHE A 309 -27.49 3.36 -8.71
C PHE A 309 -28.54 4.37 -8.22
N GLN A 310 -29.11 5.14 -9.14
CA GLN A 310 -30.17 6.10 -8.81
C GLN A 310 -31.45 5.39 -8.37
N GLN A 311 -31.79 4.28 -9.00
CA GLN A 311 -32.95 3.48 -8.62
C GLN A 311 -32.78 2.86 -7.22
N GLU A 312 -31.65 2.25 -6.95
CA GLU A 312 -31.33 1.70 -5.62
C GLU A 312 -31.37 2.78 -4.53
N THR A 313 -30.87 3.98 -4.84
CA THR A 313 -30.90 5.13 -3.91
C THR A 313 -32.34 5.56 -3.62
N ARG A 314 -33.22 5.66 -4.64
CA ARG A 314 -34.65 5.94 -4.45
C ARG A 314 -35.33 4.88 -3.60
N GLU A 315 -35.06 3.61 -3.85
CA GLU A 315 -35.61 2.50 -3.06
C GLU A 315 -35.17 2.52 -1.59
N LEU A 316 -33.92 2.89 -1.31
CA LEU A 316 -33.44 3.07 0.06
C LEU A 316 -34.09 4.27 0.76
N CYS A 317 -34.24 5.38 0.05
CA CYS A 317 -35.00 6.54 0.57
C CYS A 317 -36.45 6.19 0.88
N GLN A 318 -37.12 5.47 -0.01
CA GLN A 318 -38.48 4.99 0.22
C GLN A 318 -38.56 4.08 1.46
N TYR A 319 -37.63 3.14 1.59
CA TYR A 319 -37.55 2.25 2.75
C TYR A 319 -37.35 3.04 4.04
N LYS A 320 -36.43 4.03 4.07
CA LYS A 320 -36.24 4.94 5.21
C LYS A 320 -37.54 5.67 5.54
N ASN A 321 -38.25 6.23 4.55
CA ASN A 321 -39.53 6.93 4.75
C ASN A 321 -40.60 6.02 5.40
N GLU A 322 -40.73 4.79 4.94
CA GLU A 322 -41.66 3.81 5.49
C GLU A 322 -41.35 3.47 6.95
N LYS A 323 -40.07 3.45 7.34
CA LYS A 323 -39.64 3.12 8.70
C LYS A 323 -39.67 4.30 9.66
N THR A 324 -39.41 5.50 9.17
CA THR A 324 -39.26 6.69 10.05
C THR A 324 -40.48 7.63 10.00
N GLY A 325 -41.29 7.55 8.97
CA GLY A 325 -42.35 8.53 8.69
C GLY A 325 -41.81 9.90 8.23
N GLN A 326 -40.51 10.03 7.97
CA GLN A 326 -39.86 11.27 7.55
C GLN A 326 -39.57 11.23 6.05
N ALA A 327 -39.84 12.32 5.33
CA ALA A 327 -39.50 12.42 3.92
C ALA A 327 -37.97 12.41 3.73
N CYS A 328 -37.50 11.52 2.84
CA CYS A 328 -36.12 11.42 2.41
C CYS A 328 -36.08 11.62 0.89
N GLU A 329 -35.41 12.66 0.45
CA GLU A 329 -35.15 12.86 -0.98
C GLU A 329 -33.78 12.30 -1.36
N MET A 330 -32.82 12.32 -0.45
CA MET A 330 -31.48 11.80 -0.61
C MET A 330 -30.94 11.31 0.74
N LEU A 331 -30.24 10.18 0.73
CA LEU A 331 -29.55 9.66 1.92
C LEU A 331 -28.27 10.44 2.14
N GLU A 332 -28.02 10.75 3.39
CA GLU A 332 -26.71 11.25 3.79
C GLU A 332 -25.65 10.14 3.69
N PRO A 333 -24.37 10.47 3.46
CA PRO A 333 -23.33 9.46 3.28
C PRO A 333 -23.21 8.45 4.44
N TRP A 334 -23.42 8.90 5.68
CA TRP A 334 -23.37 8.05 6.88
C TRP A 334 -24.64 7.22 7.12
N GLU A 335 -25.68 7.41 6.33
CA GLU A 335 -26.92 6.68 6.42
C GLU A 335 -27.01 5.47 5.47
N ARG A 336 -26.27 5.52 4.36
CA ARG A 336 -26.44 4.55 3.26
C ARG A 336 -26.20 3.12 3.71
N SER A 337 -25.08 2.84 4.36
CA SER A 337 -24.72 1.50 4.81
C SER A 337 -25.72 0.97 5.85
N TYR A 338 -26.17 1.83 6.76
CA TYR A 338 -27.13 1.50 7.78
C TYR A 338 -28.49 1.12 7.18
N TRP A 339 -29.09 1.94 6.33
CA TRP A 339 -30.38 1.65 5.72
C TRP A 339 -30.33 0.50 4.74
N ALA A 340 -29.22 0.30 4.03
CA ALA A 340 -28.99 -0.86 3.18
C ALA A 340 -28.99 -2.16 3.99
N GLU A 341 -28.30 -2.17 5.15
CA GLU A 341 -28.24 -3.34 6.03
C GLU A 341 -29.61 -3.63 6.68
N LYS A 342 -30.32 -2.62 7.17
CA LYS A 342 -31.68 -2.78 7.70
C LYS A 342 -32.63 -3.38 6.66
N ARG A 343 -32.60 -2.86 5.42
CA ARG A 343 -33.41 -3.38 4.31
C ARG A 343 -33.03 -4.82 3.95
N ARG A 344 -31.71 -5.11 3.90
CA ARG A 344 -31.20 -6.45 3.59
C ARG A 344 -31.69 -7.46 4.61
N LYS A 345 -31.55 -7.16 5.89
CA LYS A 345 -31.99 -8.03 6.99
C LYS A 345 -33.49 -8.27 6.94
N GLU A 346 -34.28 -7.25 6.69
CA GLU A 346 -35.76 -7.38 6.63
C GLU A 346 -36.24 -8.15 5.40
N ARG A 347 -35.63 -7.90 4.22
CA ARG A 347 -36.08 -8.53 2.97
C ARG A 347 -35.66 -9.99 2.82
N TYR A 348 -34.47 -10.32 3.32
CA TYR A 348 -33.85 -11.62 3.04
C TYR A 348 -33.71 -12.49 4.28
N ASP A 349 -34.03 -11.96 5.47
CA ASP A 349 -33.86 -12.64 6.76
C ASP A 349 -32.44 -13.23 6.95
N VAL A 350 -31.42 -12.53 6.43
CA VAL A 350 -30.02 -12.93 6.49
C VAL A 350 -29.33 -12.13 7.57
N ASP A 351 -28.81 -12.83 8.57
CA ASP A 351 -27.95 -12.29 9.60
C ASP A 351 -26.53 -12.86 9.41
N ASP A 352 -25.57 -12.03 9.02
CA ASP A 352 -24.18 -12.45 8.79
C ASP A 352 -23.54 -12.99 10.08
N GLU A 353 -23.97 -12.50 11.26
CA GLU A 353 -23.49 -13.02 12.54
C GLU A 353 -23.95 -14.48 12.77
N ALA A 354 -25.13 -14.87 12.25
CA ALA A 354 -25.60 -16.24 12.31
C ALA A 354 -24.80 -17.20 11.42
N LEU A 355 -24.10 -16.69 10.40
CA LEU A 355 -23.25 -17.50 9.54
C LEU A 355 -21.87 -17.75 10.15
N ARG A 356 -21.42 -16.91 11.07
CA ARG A 356 -20.07 -16.96 11.66
C ARG A 356 -19.68 -18.33 12.23
N PRO A 357 -20.54 -19.09 12.95
CA PRO A 357 -20.20 -20.41 13.45
C PRO A 357 -19.90 -21.45 12.35
N TYR A 358 -20.35 -21.21 11.13
CA TYR A 358 -20.12 -22.12 9.99
C TYR A 358 -18.76 -21.89 9.32
N PHE A 359 -18.07 -20.81 9.68
CA PHE A 359 -16.78 -20.42 9.09
C PHE A 359 -15.69 -20.24 10.19
N PRO A 360 -15.42 -21.29 11.00
CA PRO A 360 -14.31 -21.20 11.94
C PRO A 360 -12.99 -21.06 11.17
N VAL A 361 -12.10 -20.21 11.67
CA VAL A 361 -10.85 -19.82 10.99
C VAL A 361 -10.04 -21.03 10.56
N ASP A 362 -9.86 -22.01 11.45
CA ASP A 362 -9.07 -23.21 11.17
C ASP A 362 -9.62 -24.03 9.98
N GLN A 363 -10.95 -24.15 9.88
CA GLN A 363 -11.58 -24.87 8.77
C GLN A 363 -11.50 -24.08 7.45
N VAL A 364 -11.65 -22.76 7.52
CA VAL A 364 -11.48 -21.89 6.36
C VAL A 364 -10.05 -21.94 5.84
N MET A 365 -9.05 -21.87 6.72
CA MET A 365 -7.64 -21.98 6.36
C MET A 365 -7.32 -23.36 5.76
N ALA A 366 -7.76 -24.45 6.38
CA ALA A 366 -7.57 -25.79 5.84
C ALA A 366 -8.23 -25.95 4.46
N GLY A 367 -9.44 -25.42 4.28
CA GLY A 367 -10.13 -25.42 2.99
C GLY A 367 -9.42 -24.62 1.92
N MET A 368 -8.87 -23.45 2.28
CA MET A 368 -8.07 -22.62 1.38
C MET A 368 -6.79 -23.36 0.95
N PHE A 369 -6.07 -23.96 1.87
CA PHE A 369 -4.85 -24.71 1.56
C PHE A 369 -5.14 -25.92 0.64
N ALA A 370 -6.20 -26.69 0.93
CA ALA A 370 -6.64 -27.78 0.06
C ALA A 370 -7.03 -27.29 -1.35
N LEU A 371 -7.65 -26.13 -1.47
CA LEU A 371 -7.97 -25.52 -2.75
C LEU A 371 -6.72 -25.10 -3.51
N CYS A 372 -5.74 -24.48 -2.84
CA CYS A 372 -4.45 -24.10 -3.42
C CYS A 372 -3.69 -25.35 -3.91
N GLU A 373 -3.66 -26.42 -3.13
CA GLU A 373 -3.05 -27.68 -3.55
C GLU A 373 -3.72 -28.23 -4.82
N LYS A 374 -5.05 -28.25 -4.84
CA LYS A 374 -5.82 -28.76 -5.97
C LYS A 374 -5.62 -27.95 -7.25
N ILE A 375 -5.56 -26.61 -7.17
CA ILE A 375 -5.46 -25.73 -8.35
C ILE A 375 -4.02 -25.57 -8.82
N PHE A 376 -3.07 -25.39 -7.90
CA PHE A 376 -1.71 -25.01 -8.20
C PHE A 376 -0.69 -26.13 -7.97
N GLY A 377 -1.06 -27.25 -7.38
CA GLY A 377 -0.16 -28.34 -7.00
C GLY A 377 0.85 -27.96 -5.91
N VAL A 378 0.57 -26.91 -5.11
CA VAL A 378 1.43 -26.45 -4.03
C VAL A 378 0.96 -27.04 -2.70
N GLN A 379 1.90 -27.42 -1.85
CA GLN A 379 1.60 -27.85 -0.48
C GLN A 379 1.92 -26.70 0.46
N VAL A 380 0.97 -26.36 1.33
CA VAL A 380 1.16 -25.42 2.43
C VAL A 380 1.49 -26.20 3.68
N VAL A 381 2.66 -25.98 4.23
CA VAL A 381 3.20 -26.73 5.38
C VAL A 381 3.42 -25.76 6.52
N GLU A 382 2.91 -26.10 7.71
CA GLU A 382 3.20 -25.37 8.92
C GLU A 382 4.70 -25.50 9.28
N ILE A 383 5.34 -24.38 9.56
CA ILE A 383 6.72 -24.33 10.03
C ILE A 383 6.77 -23.64 11.40
N PRO A 384 7.81 -23.94 12.23
CA PRO A 384 7.99 -23.21 13.48
C PRO A 384 8.08 -21.71 13.24
N SER A 385 7.34 -20.95 14.04
CA SER A 385 7.23 -19.52 13.95
C SER A 385 8.56 -18.81 14.19
N VAL A 386 8.83 -17.76 13.43
CA VAL A 386 9.93 -16.82 13.67
C VAL A 386 9.35 -15.54 14.21
N TYR A 387 9.56 -15.29 15.48
CA TYR A 387 8.98 -14.21 16.23
C TYR A 387 9.34 -12.81 15.75
N PHE A 388 8.34 -11.92 15.82
CA PHE A 388 8.54 -10.49 15.76
C PHE A 388 8.20 -9.80 17.10
N GLU A 389 9.10 -9.88 18.09
CA GLU A 389 9.18 -8.86 19.14
C GLU A 389 10.61 -8.32 19.18
N ARG A 390 10.77 -7.01 18.96
CA ARG A 390 12.08 -6.38 19.03
C ARG A 390 12.71 -6.56 20.38
N GLY A 391 13.95 -7.03 20.40
CA GLY A 391 14.71 -7.24 21.62
C GLY A 391 14.39 -8.54 22.37
N ARG A 392 13.37 -9.31 21.99
CA ARG A 392 13.16 -10.65 22.53
C ARG A 392 13.90 -11.72 21.74
N ARG A 393 14.53 -12.64 22.45
CA ARG A 393 15.11 -13.84 21.83
C ARG A 393 13.99 -14.84 21.50
N PRO A 394 14.12 -15.61 20.40
CA PRO A 394 13.10 -16.60 20.02
C PRO A 394 12.73 -17.61 21.12
N ALA A 395 13.66 -17.92 22.07
CA ALA A 395 13.45 -18.83 23.19
C ALA A 395 12.61 -18.22 24.35
N GLU A 396 12.35 -16.92 24.33
CA GLU A 396 11.60 -16.19 25.37
C GLU A 396 10.18 -15.82 24.91
N ALA A 397 9.81 -16.27 23.74
CA ALA A 397 8.57 -15.94 23.11
C ALA A 397 7.44 -16.86 23.58
N ASP A 398 6.31 -16.30 24.02
CA ASP A 398 5.11 -17.05 24.37
C ASP A 398 4.43 -17.63 23.12
N ASP A 399 3.75 -18.77 23.26
CA ASP A 399 3.06 -19.53 22.20
C ASP A 399 1.92 -18.76 21.47
N HIS A 400 1.71 -17.47 21.80
CA HIS A 400 0.62 -16.63 21.28
C HIS A 400 1.06 -15.42 20.46
N ALA A 401 2.34 -15.26 20.16
CA ALA A 401 2.75 -14.14 19.32
C ALA A 401 2.43 -14.43 17.84
N MET A 402 1.80 -13.44 17.20
CA MET A 402 1.46 -13.52 15.78
C MET A 402 2.72 -13.49 14.93
N GLU A 403 2.79 -14.40 13.98
CA GLU A 403 3.76 -14.38 12.90
C GLU A 403 3.49 -13.18 11.96
N VAL A 404 4.57 -12.50 11.60
CA VAL A 404 4.55 -11.50 10.53
C VAL A 404 5.17 -12.17 9.30
N TRP A 405 4.34 -12.38 8.30
CA TRP A 405 4.71 -12.89 6.97
C TRP A 405 5.06 -11.75 6.02
#